data_3d6faab01ff64aa60ff28443c10f6956
#
_entry.id   3d6faab01ff64aa60ff28443c10f6956
#
_cell.length_a   1.000
_cell.length_b   1.000
_cell.length_c   1.000
_cell.angle_alpha   90.00
_cell.angle_beta   90.00
_cell.angle_gamma   90.00
#
_symmetry.space_group_name_H-M   'P 1'
#
loop_
_entity.id
_entity.type
_entity.pdbx_description
1 polymer ?
#
loop_
_entity_poly.entity_id
_entity_poly.type
_entity_poly.pdbx_seq_one_letter_code
_entity_poly.pdbx_strand_id
1 'polypeptide(L)'
;IQSTNPTVLQHHLIHNTSPLEMPSVRQLWLIFVIGTLVSSVFMAPILVTSVNAVTLLLFFIVALPAWIIGFSTPVFAWWSTSNEYFGLSTTRKQGEWMLVAGMLSTLPALLINSLISPIIINLLGLSVTDEYSLGFGMILFLSAPIGEEISKALAVLCLARFIDSSKRGFQIGFSVGLGFALLENMTYILNSLLIGEGAAISFVFTAVLRAVGSIPGHATWTAISGYAIGKYVVNRRSNNLTEKSYTDTKSSSDSQWILFDNKSGLPIISSKTRKLPNLPSWLSAGQQKMVRITGNPVIAVAIAIIFHAIWNGSLWSISVLMKDSSIIVQLLTNMTMIFLLILILWIILRRLIPFALLTD
;
A
#
# COMPACT_ATOMS: atom_id res chain seq x y z
N ILE A 1 50.00 3.39 7.37
CA ILE A 1 48.54 3.31 7.37
C ILE A 1 48.04 4.70 7.74
N GLN A 2 47.73 5.55 6.74
CA GLN A 2 47.14 6.85 6.97
C GLN A 2 45.70 6.64 7.49
N SER A 3 45.42 7.15 8.67
CA SER A 3 44.06 7.23 9.18
C SER A 3 43.26 8.13 8.28
N THR A 4 42.47 7.55 7.39
CA THR A 4 41.45 8.30 6.63
C THR A 4 40.51 8.91 7.65
N ASN A 5 40.42 10.22 7.63
CA ASN A 5 39.67 11.04 8.57
C ASN A 5 38.19 10.56 8.57
N PRO A 6 37.69 9.96 9.65
CA PRO A 6 36.37 9.33 9.66
C PRO A 6 35.23 10.30 9.36
N THR A 7 35.49 11.61 9.51
CA THR A 7 34.52 12.68 9.21
C THR A 7 34.19 12.83 7.71
N VAL A 8 35.13 12.56 6.80
CA VAL A 8 34.87 12.69 5.35
C VAL A 8 34.04 11.52 4.84
N LEU A 9 34.29 10.30 5.33
CA LEU A 9 33.48 9.13 5.00
C LEU A 9 32.04 9.25 5.57
N GLN A 10 31.90 9.76 6.80
CA GLN A 10 30.59 10.04 7.38
C GLN A 10 29.80 11.09 6.59
N HIS A 11 30.43 12.15 6.08
CA HIS A 11 29.74 13.19 5.31
C HIS A 11 29.19 12.68 3.97
N HIS A 12 29.91 11.81 3.28
CA HIS A 12 29.41 11.18 2.03
C HIS A 12 28.35 10.10 2.27
N LEU A 13 28.45 9.37 3.37
CA LEU A 13 27.45 8.38 3.77
C LEU A 13 26.15 9.04 4.26
N ILE A 14 26.24 10.14 4.99
CA ILE A 14 25.09 10.84 5.59
C ILE A 14 24.17 11.47 4.51
N HIS A 15 24.70 12.03 3.43
CA HIS A 15 23.89 12.70 2.42
C HIS A 15 23.09 11.76 1.49
N ASN A 16 23.57 10.52 1.27
CA ASN A 16 22.91 9.56 0.40
C ASN A 16 22.27 8.36 1.13
N THR A 17 22.53 8.22 2.44
CA THR A 17 22.15 7.02 3.20
C THR A 17 21.48 7.33 4.54
N SER A 18 21.02 8.59 4.75
CA SER A 18 20.24 8.88 5.96
C SER A 18 19.07 7.91 6.08
N PRO A 19 18.88 7.27 7.24
CA PRO A 19 17.77 6.38 7.46
C PRO A 19 16.44 7.13 7.32
N LEU A 20 15.42 6.42 6.88
CA LEU A 20 14.08 6.97 6.85
C LEU A 20 13.56 7.04 8.30
N GLU A 21 13.45 8.26 8.81
CA GLU A 21 12.85 8.53 10.11
C GLU A 21 11.35 8.81 9.91
N MET A 22 10.53 8.04 10.62
CA MET A 22 9.08 8.17 10.57
C MET A 22 8.54 8.55 11.94
N PRO A 23 7.45 9.34 12.01
CA PRO A 23 6.71 9.54 13.25
C PRO A 23 6.25 8.21 13.83
N SER A 24 6.09 8.13 15.15
CA SER A 24 5.65 6.90 15.78
C SER A 24 4.25 6.48 15.27
N VAL A 25 4.09 5.18 15.02
CA VAL A 25 2.81 4.58 14.58
C VAL A 25 1.65 5.00 15.48
N ARG A 26 1.89 4.98 16.82
CA ARG A 26 0.88 5.36 17.81
C ARG A 26 0.43 6.81 17.68
N GLN A 27 1.38 7.73 17.46
CA GLN A 27 1.08 9.16 17.30
C GLN A 27 0.26 9.42 16.04
N LEU A 28 0.61 8.77 14.93
CA LEU A 28 -0.12 8.93 13.67
C LEU A 28 -1.57 8.43 13.80
N TRP A 29 -1.80 7.27 14.42
CA TRP A 29 -3.15 6.79 14.67
C TRP A 29 -3.93 7.70 15.65
N LEU A 30 -3.27 8.24 16.66
CA LEU A 30 -3.90 9.18 17.58
C LEU A 30 -4.33 10.47 16.87
N ILE A 31 -3.46 11.04 16.03
CA ILE A 31 -3.77 12.23 15.20
C ILE A 31 -4.95 11.92 14.28
N PHE A 32 -4.96 10.74 13.63
CA PHE A 32 -6.07 10.34 12.77
C PHE A 32 -7.40 10.28 13.54
N VAL A 33 -7.45 9.55 14.64
CA VAL A 33 -8.70 9.36 15.41
C VAL A 33 -9.19 10.69 15.98
N ILE A 34 -8.33 11.43 16.68
CA ILE A 34 -8.71 12.70 17.28
C ILE A 34 -9.07 13.73 16.20
N GLY A 35 -8.24 13.85 15.17
CA GLY A 35 -8.46 14.81 14.08
C GLY A 35 -9.77 14.53 13.32
N THR A 36 -10.07 13.27 13.03
CA THR A 36 -11.33 12.88 12.36
C THR A 36 -12.54 13.19 13.24
N LEU A 37 -12.50 12.84 14.53
CA LEU A 37 -13.61 13.09 15.45
C LEU A 37 -13.82 14.60 15.69
N VAL A 38 -12.76 15.34 15.97
CA VAL A 38 -12.86 16.80 16.19
C VAL A 38 -13.40 17.49 14.94
N SER A 39 -12.87 17.16 13.76
CA SER A 39 -13.33 17.77 12.51
C SER A 39 -14.82 17.49 12.26
N SER A 40 -15.30 16.27 12.52
CA SER A 40 -16.71 15.92 12.31
C SER A 40 -17.64 16.63 13.30
N VAL A 41 -17.23 16.80 14.56
CA VAL A 41 -18.00 17.57 15.55
C VAL A 41 -18.12 19.03 15.15
N PHE A 42 -17.07 19.63 14.61
CA PHE A 42 -17.12 21.04 14.14
C PHE A 42 -17.87 21.21 12.82
N MET A 43 -17.84 20.21 11.92
CA MET A 43 -18.58 20.26 10.64
C MET A 43 -20.09 20.06 10.83
N ALA A 44 -20.52 19.22 11.75
CA ALA A 44 -21.94 18.89 11.92
C ALA A 44 -22.84 20.11 12.12
N PRO A 45 -22.58 21.06 13.05
CA PRO A 45 -23.44 22.23 13.21
C PRO A 45 -23.37 23.20 12.04
N ILE A 46 -22.23 23.31 11.33
CA ILE A 46 -22.09 24.19 10.17
C ILE A 46 -23.03 23.76 9.02
N LEU A 47 -23.20 22.45 8.84
CA LEU A 47 -24.02 21.87 7.76
C LEU A 47 -25.53 21.94 8.03
N VAL A 48 -25.95 22.14 9.29
CA VAL A 48 -27.36 22.27 9.67
C VAL A 48 -27.82 23.74 9.66
N THR A 49 -26.92 24.70 9.63
CA THR A 49 -27.23 26.11 9.59
C THR A 49 -27.48 26.61 8.16
N SER A 50 -28.21 27.73 8.03
CA SER A 50 -28.42 28.36 6.73
C SER A 50 -27.08 28.69 6.05
N VAL A 51 -26.95 28.30 4.79
CA VAL A 51 -25.72 28.54 4.02
C VAL A 51 -25.55 30.03 3.75
N ASN A 52 -24.54 30.63 4.36
CA ASN A 52 -24.09 31.99 4.11
C ASN A 52 -22.56 32.02 3.94
N ALA A 53 -22.00 33.18 3.59
CA ALA A 53 -20.57 33.30 3.35
C ALA A 53 -19.72 32.92 4.57
N VAL A 54 -20.20 33.18 5.79
CA VAL A 54 -19.48 32.84 7.04
C VAL A 54 -19.51 31.35 7.28
N THR A 55 -20.67 30.69 7.12
CA THR A 55 -20.77 29.22 7.29
C THR A 55 -19.96 28.48 6.25
N LEU A 56 -19.93 28.95 5.01
CA LEU A 56 -19.04 28.41 3.96
C LEU A 56 -17.57 28.55 4.32
N LEU A 57 -17.16 29.73 4.77
CA LEU A 57 -15.77 29.95 5.19
C LEU A 57 -15.37 29.03 6.35
N LEU A 58 -16.23 28.91 7.37
CA LEU A 58 -15.99 28.02 8.50
C LEU A 58 -15.93 26.56 8.08
N PHE A 59 -16.81 26.15 7.14
CA PHE A 59 -16.76 24.79 6.58
C PHE A 59 -15.40 24.51 5.92
N PHE A 60 -14.90 25.40 5.07
CA PHE A 60 -13.59 25.22 4.43
C PHE A 60 -12.44 25.20 5.43
N ILE A 61 -12.48 26.03 6.48
CA ILE A 61 -11.45 26.04 7.54
C ILE A 61 -11.39 24.69 8.26
N VAL A 62 -12.52 24.02 8.45
CA VAL A 62 -12.58 22.70 9.11
C VAL A 62 -12.37 21.57 8.12
N ALA A 63 -12.96 21.65 6.94
CA ALA A 63 -12.92 20.58 5.93
C ALA A 63 -11.52 20.36 5.36
N LEU A 64 -10.72 21.41 5.16
CA LEU A 64 -9.36 21.27 4.62
C LEU A 64 -8.43 20.46 5.54
N PRO A 65 -8.29 20.77 6.85
CA PRO A 65 -7.55 19.93 7.77
C PRO A 65 -8.13 18.50 7.87
N ALA A 66 -9.46 18.36 7.92
CA ALA A 66 -10.12 17.06 7.96
C ALA A 66 -9.77 16.20 6.75
N TRP A 67 -9.80 16.78 5.56
CA TRP A 67 -9.40 16.14 4.31
C TRP A 67 -7.96 15.65 4.38
N ILE A 68 -7.00 16.52 4.74
CA ILE A 68 -5.58 16.19 4.85
C ILE A 68 -5.36 15.05 5.86
N ILE A 69 -5.95 15.13 7.05
CA ILE A 69 -5.85 14.11 8.09
C ILE A 69 -6.47 12.79 7.59
N GLY A 70 -7.65 12.86 6.98
CA GLY A 70 -8.39 11.68 6.54
C GLY A 70 -7.65 10.86 5.47
N PHE A 71 -7.04 11.51 4.46
CA PHE A 71 -6.36 10.76 3.40
C PHE A 71 -4.90 10.45 3.69
N SER A 72 -4.16 11.31 4.39
CA SER A 72 -2.70 11.16 4.53
C SER A 72 -2.29 10.39 5.79
N THR A 73 -2.86 10.72 6.94
CA THR A 73 -2.40 10.18 8.22
C THR A 73 -2.46 8.66 8.33
N PRO A 74 -3.54 7.96 7.87
CA PRO A 74 -3.56 6.51 7.88
C PRO A 74 -2.51 5.88 6.96
N VAL A 75 -2.25 6.48 5.81
CA VAL A 75 -1.21 6.01 4.88
C VAL A 75 0.16 6.09 5.53
N PHE A 76 0.47 7.22 6.16
CA PHE A 76 1.74 7.37 6.89
C PHE A 76 1.84 6.46 8.10
N ALA A 77 0.72 6.17 8.81
CA ALA A 77 0.70 5.21 9.90
C ALA A 77 1.04 3.78 9.43
N TRP A 78 0.47 3.34 8.31
CA TRP A 78 0.81 2.06 7.70
C TRP A 78 2.23 2.03 7.16
N TRP A 79 2.71 3.12 6.58
CA TRP A 79 4.08 3.22 6.10
C TRP A 79 5.10 3.16 7.25
N SER A 80 4.84 3.89 8.35
CA SER A 80 5.63 3.79 9.57
C SER A 80 5.62 2.36 10.14
N THR A 81 4.45 1.70 10.17
CA THR A 81 4.32 0.30 10.58
C THR A 81 5.21 -0.62 9.74
N SER A 82 5.22 -0.45 8.42
CA SER A 82 6.04 -1.28 7.54
C SER A 82 7.54 -1.08 7.76
N ASN A 83 7.98 0.17 7.97
CA ASN A 83 9.39 0.47 8.24
C ASN A 83 9.85 -0.04 9.61
N GLU A 84 8.97 0.02 10.62
CA GLU A 84 9.28 -0.49 11.96
C GLU A 84 9.37 -2.02 12.00
N TYR A 85 8.42 -2.72 11.36
CA TYR A 85 8.28 -4.17 11.53
C TYR A 85 8.92 -5.01 10.44
N PHE A 86 9.15 -4.49 9.23
CA PHE A 86 9.77 -5.31 8.18
C PHE A 86 11.28 -5.50 8.40
N GLY A 87 11.89 -4.72 9.29
CA GLY A 87 13.29 -4.91 9.71
C GLY A 87 14.30 -4.78 8.56
N LEU A 88 13.94 -4.05 7.49
CA LEU A 88 14.84 -3.74 6.39
C LEU A 88 15.25 -2.28 6.49
N SER A 89 16.57 -2.05 6.53
CA SER A 89 17.10 -0.70 6.47
C SER A 89 16.68 -0.03 5.18
N THR A 90 16.02 1.13 5.29
CA THR A 90 15.55 1.90 4.15
C THR A 90 16.12 3.29 4.26
N THR A 91 16.78 3.77 3.20
CA THR A 91 17.21 5.16 3.17
C THR A 91 16.01 6.07 2.88
N ARG A 92 16.09 7.32 3.33
CA ARG A 92 15.05 8.32 3.06
C ARG A 92 14.73 8.40 1.57
N LYS A 93 15.76 8.49 0.73
CA LYS A 93 15.61 8.54 -0.73
C LYS A 93 14.90 7.31 -1.31
N GLN A 94 15.20 6.11 -0.82
CA GLN A 94 14.51 4.89 -1.26
C GLN A 94 13.03 4.93 -0.87
N GLY A 95 12.72 5.30 0.38
CA GLY A 95 11.35 5.39 0.86
C GLY A 95 10.51 6.41 0.09
N GLU A 96 11.08 7.60 -0.18
CA GLU A 96 10.44 8.62 -0.99
C GLU A 96 10.13 8.12 -2.42
N TRP A 97 11.10 7.47 -3.08
CA TRP A 97 10.86 6.89 -4.41
C TRP A 97 9.81 5.78 -4.43
N MET A 98 9.73 4.96 -3.39
CA MET A 98 8.70 3.92 -3.28
C MET A 98 7.29 4.54 -3.22
N LEU A 99 7.12 5.58 -2.40
CA LEU A 99 5.83 6.26 -2.25
C LEU A 99 5.46 7.03 -3.53
N VAL A 100 6.40 7.79 -4.09
CA VAL A 100 6.20 8.57 -5.34
C VAL A 100 5.87 7.66 -6.52
N ALA A 101 6.55 6.52 -6.67
CA ALA A 101 6.24 5.57 -7.72
C ALA A 101 4.81 5.03 -7.60
N GLY A 102 4.34 4.79 -6.37
CA GLY A 102 2.95 4.45 -6.10
C GLY A 102 1.98 5.56 -6.50
N MET A 103 2.26 6.80 -6.12
CA MET A 103 1.46 7.96 -6.52
C MET A 103 1.40 8.10 -8.05
N LEU A 104 2.52 7.99 -8.73
CA LEU A 104 2.56 8.10 -10.19
C LEU A 104 1.84 6.95 -10.90
N SER A 105 1.72 5.78 -10.28
CA SER A 105 0.98 4.64 -10.85
C SER A 105 -0.54 4.86 -10.88
N THR A 106 -1.06 5.88 -10.17
CA THR A 106 -2.47 6.24 -10.28
C THR A 106 -2.82 6.90 -11.62
N LEU A 107 -1.86 7.54 -12.30
CA LEU A 107 -2.11 8.23 -13.55
C LEU A 107 -2.54 7.29 -14.69
N PRO A 108 -1.78 6.21 -15.02
CA PRO A 108 -2.24 5.25 -16.02
C PRO A 108 -3.50 4.51 -15.58
N ALA A 109 -3.67 4.20 -14.29
CA ALA A 109 -4.87 3.59 -13.78
C ALA A 109 -6.10 4.49 -13.97
N LEU A 110 -5.97 5.79 -13.67
CA LEU A 110 -7.03 6.78 -13.88
C LEU A 110 -7.40 6.89 -15.37
N LEU A 111 -6.41 6.93 -16.26
CA LEU A 111 -6.63 6.97 -17.70
C LEU A 111 -7.42 5.73 -18.18
N ILE A 112 -7.04 4.55 -17.71
CA ILE A 112 -7.74 3.30 -18.04
C ILE A 112 -9.17 3.33 -17.51
N ASN A 113 -9.35 3.64 -16.23
CA ASN A 113 -10.64 3.51 -15.56
C ASN A 113 -11.63 4.60 -15.95
N SER A 114 -11.17 5.84 -16.15
CA SER A 114 -12.06 6.99 -16.37
C SER A 114 -12.22 7.38 -17.85
N LEU A 115 -11.35 6.88 -18.74
CA LEU A 115 -11.44 7.22 -20.16
C LEU A 115 -11.52 5.98 -21.06
N ILE A 116 -10.53 5.09 -21.01
CA ILE A 116 -10.43 3.98 -21.98
C ILE A 116 -11.57 2.98 -21.77
N SER A 117 -11.78 2.53 -20.54
CA SER A 117 -12.77 1.49 -20.26
C SER A 117 -14.21 1.93 -20.45
N PRO A 118 -14.64 3.14 -20.03
CA PRO A 118 -15.96 3.65 -20.37
C PRO A 118 -16.22 3.72 -21.89
N ILE A 119 -15.22 4.13 -22.67
CA ILE A 119 -15.36 4.14 -24.14
C ILE A 119 -15.57 2.74 -24.68
N ILE A 120 -14.77 1.76 -24.27
CA ILE A 120 -14.88 0.38 -24.73
C ILE A 120 -16.23 -0.23 -24.33
N ILE A 121 -16.66 -0.02 -23.08
CA ILE A 121 -17.90 -0.57 -22.54
C ILE A 121 -19.11 0.06 -23.27
N ASN A 122 -19.09 1.37 -23.54
CA ASN A 122 -20.14 2.03 -24.31
C ASN A 122 -20.18 1.54 -25.77
N LEU A 123 -19.04 1.25 -26.40
CA LEU A 123 -18.98 0.64 -27.73
C LEU A 123 -19.60 -0.76 -27.78
N LEU A 124 -19.60 -1.48 -26.65
CA LEU A 124 -20.29 -2.76 -26.48
C LEU A 124 -21.81 -2.60 -26.22
N GLY A 125 -22.33 -1.37 -26.21
CA GLY A 125 -23.74 -1.06 -25.96
C GLY A 125 -24.14 -1.13 -24.48
N LEU A 126 -23.19 -1.11 -23.55
CA LEU A 126 -23.43 -1.18 -22.10
C LEU A 126 -23.33 0.23 -21.48
N SER A 127 -24.27 0.58 -20.61
CA SER A 127 -24.23 1.85 -19.86
C SER A 127 -23.17 1.80 -18.78
N VAL A 128 -22.44 2.91 -18.60
CA VAL A 128 -21.50 3.13 -17.49
C VAL A 128 -21.97 4.22 -16.54
N THR A 129 -23.06 4.92 -16.85
CA THR A 129 -23.58 6.03 -16.05
C THR A 129 -24.58 5.59 -14.99
N ASP A 130 -25.23 4.46 -15.20
CA ASP A 130 -26.11 3.84 -14.20
C ASP A 130 -25.29 2.92 -13.30
N GLU A 131 -25.25 3.25 -12.02
CA GLU A 131 -24.45 2.52 -11.00
C GLU A 131 -24.88 1.07 -10.77
N TYR A 132 -26.12 0.71 -11.17
CA TYR A 132 -26.63 -0.67 -11.10
C TYR A 132 -26.43 -1.44 -12.40
N SER A 133 -25.93 -0.82 -13.45
CA SER A 133 -25.74 -1.43 -14.77
C SER A 133 -24.57 -2.42 -14.80
N LEU A 134 -24.66 -3.41 -15.68
CA LEU A 134 -23.57 -4.34 -15.94
C LEU A 134 -22.30 -3.61 -16.39
N GLY A 135 -22.42 -2.55 -17.20
CA GLY A 135 -21.26 -1.78 -17.67
C GLY A 135 -20.50 -1.11 -16.52
N PHE A 136 -21.22 -0.51 -15.56
CA PHE A 136 -20.61 0.03 -14.35
C PHE A 136 -19.94 -1.07 -13.51
N GLY A 137 -20.61 -2.22 -13.34
CA GLY A 137 -20.04 -3.39 -12.68
C GLY A 137 -18.76 -3.89 -13.34
N MET A 138 -18.68 -3.89 -14.69
CA MET A 138 -17.46 -4.26 -15.42
C MET A 138 -16.28 -3.33 -15.12
N ILE A 139 -16.52 -2.04 -14.90
CA ILE A 139 -15.46 -1.13 -14.45
C ILE A 139 -14.93 -1.57 -13.10
N LEU A 140 -15.79 -1.84 -12.13
CA LEU A 140 -15.41 -2.18 -10.77
C LEU A 140 -14.77 -3.57 -10.63
N PHE A 141 -15.28 -4.56 -11.38
CA PHE A 141 -14.81 -5.95 -11.31
C PHE A 141 -13.57 -6.24 -12.15
N LEU A 142 -13.47 -5.61 -13.32
CA LEU A 142 -12.43 -5.95 -14.30
C LEU A 142 -11.49 -4.78 -14.54
N SER A 143 -11.99 -3.67 -15.01
CA SER A 143 -11.17 -2.58 -15.51
C SER A 143 -10.31 -1.97 -14.40
N ALA A 144 -10.93 -1.54 -13.30
CA ALA A 144 -10.22 -0.91 -12.21
C ALA A 144 -9.17 -1.87 -11.59
N PRO A 145 -9.53 -3.10 -11.18
CA PRO A 145 -8.53 -4.02 -10.64
C PRO A 145 -7.38 -4.33 -11.60
N ILE A 146 -7.66 -4.58 -12.87
CA ILE A 146 -6.64 -4.88 -13.88
C ILE A 146 -5.73 -3.66 -14.10
N GLY A 147 -6.33 -2.50 -14.39
CA GLY A 147 -5.58 -1.27 -14.67
C GLY A 147 -4.70 -0.84 -13.51
N GLU A 148 -5.23 -0.90 -12.31
CA GLU A 148 -4.52 -0.49 -11.11
C GLU A 148 -3.41 -1.46 -10.71
N GLU A 149 -3.68 -2.76 -10.63
CA GLU A 149 -2.67 -3.71 -10.15
C GLU A 149 -1.53 -3.88 -11.18
N ILE A 150 -1.81 -3.79 -12.48
CA ILE A 150 -0.75 -3.75 -13.51
C ILE A 150 0.07 -2.47 -13.38
N SER A 151 -0.56 -1.30 -13.20
CA SER A 151 0.15 -0.02 -13.04
C SER A 151 1.05 -0.02 -11.80
N LYS A 152 0.57 -0.55 -10.67
CA LYS A 152 1.35 -0.72 -9.44
C LYS A 152 2.49 -1.71 -9.61
N ALA A 153 2.26 -2.84 -10.29
CA ALA A 153 3.31 -3.83 -10.57
C ALA A 153 4.43 -3.24 -11.46
N LEU A 154 4.07 -2.45 -12.45
CA LEU A 154 5.04 -1.71 -13.28
C LEU A 154 5.83 -0.69 -12.45
N ALA A 155 5.19 0.03 -11.53
CA ALA A 155 5.87 0.93 -10.60
C ALA A 155 6.89 0.19 -9.72
N VAL A 156 6.57 -1.01 -9.24
CA VAL A 156 7.52 -1.88 -8.51
C VAL A 156 8.70 -2.27 -9.40
N LEU A 157 8.44 -2.63 -10.66
CA LEU A 157 9.50 -2.97 -11.63
C LEU A 157 10.42 -1.78 -11.94
N CYS A 158 9.90 -0.55 -12.02
CA CYS A 158 10.71 0.66 -12.17
C CYS A 158 11.70 0.85 -11.00
N LEU A 159 11.36 0.31 -9.83
CA LEU A 159 12.20 0.33 -8.64
C LEU A 159 13.09 -0.93 -8.49
N ALA A 160 13.17 -1.78 -9.52
CA ALA A 160 13.94 -3.04 -9.49
C ALA A 160 15.39 -2.85 -9.02
N ARG A 161 16.02 -1.70 -9.31
CA ARG A 161 17.38 -1.37 -8.85
C ARG A 161 17.57 -1.44 -7.33
N PHE A 162 16.51 -1.22 -6.56
CA PHE A 162 16.54 -1.26 -5.09
C PHE A 162 16.20 -2.65 -4.53
N ILE A 163 15.85 -3.60 -5.39
CA ILE A 163 15.49 -4.96 -4.99
C ILE A 163 16.74 -5.80 -4.83
N ASP A 164 16.98 -6.27 -3.62
CA ASP A 164 18.09 -7.17 -3.23
C ASP A 164 17.59 -8.53 -2.72
N SER A 165 16.29 -8.65 -2.42
CA SER A 165 15.66 -9.84 -1.86
C SER A 165 14.16 -9.87 -2.16
N SER A 166 13.52 -11.02 -2.03
CA SER A 166 12.06 -11.15 -2.12
C SER A 166 11.37 -10.29 -1.06
N LYS A 167 11.92 -10.25 0.14
CA LYS A 167 11.47 -9.43 1.26
C LYS A 167 11.52 -7.93 0.93
N ARG A 168 12.60 -7.45 0.28
CA ARG A 168 12.70 -6.08 -0.21
C ARG A 168 11.66 -5.80 -1.28
N GLY A 169 11.43 -6.73 -2.20
CA GLY A 169 10.36 -6.64 -3.19
C GLY A 169 8.98 -6.49 -2.55
N PHE A 170 8.70 -7.27 -1.48
CA PHE A 170 7.47 -7.14 -0.68
C PHE A 170 7.33 -5.74 -0.06
N GLN A 171 8.39 -5.23 0.57
CA GLN A 171 8.39 -3.88 1.18
C GLN A 171 8.16 -2.79 0.14
N ILE A 172 8.82 -2.87 -1.01
CA ILE A 172 8.63 -1.92 -2.12
C ILE A 172 7.18 -1.98 -2.61
N GLY A 173 6.65 -3.17 -2.84
CA GLY A 173 5.24 -3.34 -3.24
C GLY A 173 4.27 -2.76 -2.22
N PHE A 174 4.50 -3.03 -0.93
CA PHE A 174 3.68 -2.46 0.15
C PHE A 174 3.68 -0.93 0.13
N SER A 175 4.86 -0.32 0.00
CA SER A 175 5.01 1.15 -0.05
C SER A 175 4.44 1.76 -1.34
N VAL A 176 4.57 1.08 -2.49
CA VAL A 176 3.94 1.49 -3.76
C VAL A 176 2.42 1.44 -3.64
N GLY A 177 1.85 0.38 -3.04
CA GLY A 177 0.42 0.29 -2.77
C GLY A 177 -0.07 1.41 -1.86
N LEU A 178 0.71 1.80 -0.84
CA LEU A 178 0.40 2.96 0.01
C LEU A 178 0.45 4.28 -0.74
N GLY A 179 1.43 4.48 -1.63
CA GLY A 179 1.53 5.67 -2.48
C GLY A 179 0.34 5.80 -3.42
N PHE A 180 -0.11 4.69 -4.02
CA PHE A 180 -1.34 4.64 -4.80
C PHE A 180 -2.56 5.03 -3.95
N ALA A 181 -2.73 4.37 -2.80
CA ALA A 181 -3.82 4.63 -1.88
C ALA A 181 -3.86 6.09 -1.40
N LEU A 182 -2.70 6.77 -1.28
CA LEU A 182 -2.63 8.17 -0.86
C LEU A 182 -3.43 9.07 -1.80
N LEU A 183 -3.20 8.99 -3.11
CA LEU A 183 -3.92 9.82 -4.11
C LEU A 183 -5.37 9.36 -4.29
N GLU A 184 -5.62 8.08 -4.28
CA GLU A 184 -6.98 7.56 -4.36
C GLU A 184 -7.84 8.03 -3.19
N ASN A 185 -7.33 7.93 -1.95
CA ASN A 185 -8.05 8.39 -0.75
C ASN A 185 -8.25 9.90 -0.74
N MET A 186 -7.32 10.68 -1.28
CA MET A 186 -7.50 12.12 -1.46
C MET A 186 -8.83 12.43 -2.16
N THR A 187 -9.16 11.68 -3.22
CA THR A 187 -10.41 11.85 -3.98
C THR A 187 -11.64 11.36 -3.20
N TYR A 188 -11.58 10.17 -2.60
CA TYR A 188 -12.72 9.62 -1.86
C TYR A 188 -13.07 10.43 -0.62
N ILE A 189 -12.07 10.89 0.13
CA ILE A 189 -12.29 11.73 1.32
C ILE A 189 -12.85 13.10 0.91
N LEU A 190 -12.35 13.68 -0.20
CA LEU A 190 -12.91 14.91 -0.73
C LEU A 190 -14.39 14.74 -1.10
N ASN A 191 -14.72 13.70 -1.84
CA ASN A 191 -16.11 13.42 -2.23
C ASN A 191 -17.01 13.25 -1.00
N SER A 192 -16.55 12.56 0.04
CA SER A 192 -17.33 12.38 1.28
C SER A 192 -17.62 13.69 2.03
N LEU A 193 -16.78 14.70 1.85
CA LEU A 193 -16.98 16.05 2.42
C LEU A 193 -17.91 16.93 1.61
N LEU A 194 -18.09 16.63 0.31
CA LEU A 194 -18.86 17.45 -0.63
C LEU A 194 -20.33 17.01 -0.80
N ILE A 195 -20.79 15.98 -0.11
CA ILE A 195 -22.17 15.47 -0.26
C ILE A 195 -23.26 16.37 0.37
N GLY A 196 -22.89 17.46 1.04
CA GLY A 196 -23.83 18.37 1.70
C GLY A 196 -24.31 17.88 3.06
N GLU A 197 -25.62 17.78 3.26
CA GLU A 197 -26.18 17.25 4.52
C GLU A 197 -25.66 15.83 4.76
N GLY A 198 -25.15 15.57 5.97
CA GLY A 198 -24.52 14.29 6.31
C GLY A 198 -23.03 14.17 5.99
N ALA A 199 -22.37 15.19 5.41
CA ALA A 199 -20.95 15.17 5.10
C ALA A 199 -20.05 14.80 6.29
N ALA A 200 -20.39 15.27 7.50
CA ALA A 200 -19.65 14.91 8.72
C ALA A 200 -19.67 13.40 9.00
N ILE A 201 -20.81 12.75 8.86
CA ILE A 201 -20.97 11.31 9.07
C ILE A 201 -20.29 10.54 7.94
N SER A 202 -20.54 10.95 6.69
CA SER A 202 -19.91 10.33 5.50
C SER A 202 -18.39 10.39 5.57
N PHE A 203 -17.84 11.53 6.00
CA PHE A 203 -16.41 11.69 6.20
C PHE A 203 -15.84 10.70 7.21
N VAL A 204 -16.46 10.58 8.40
CA VAL A 204 -15.98 9.64 9.44
C VAL A 204 -16.00 8.21 8.92
N PHE A 205 -17.13 7.78 8.34
CA PHE A 205 -17.25 6.42 7.79
C PHE A 205 -16.23 6.17 6.69
N THR A 206 -16.13 7.06 5.72
CA THR A 206 -15.18 6.92 4.60
C THR A 206 -13.75 6.89 5.11
N ALA A 207 -13.35 7.83 5.98
CA ALA A 207 -12.00 7.90 6.52
C ALA A 207 -11.64 6.63 7.30
N VAL A 208 -12.50 6.16 8.20
CA VAL A 208 -12.26 4.97 9.02
C VAL A 208 -12.22 3.70 8.17
N LEU A 209 -13.21 3.48 7.30
CA LEU A 209 -13.28 2.28 6.47
C LEU A 209 -12.09 2.20 5.51
N ARG A 210 -11.66 3.33 4.96
CA ARG A 210 -10.48 3.37 4.10
C ARG A 210 -9.18 3.18 4.90
N ALA A 211 -9.08 3.75 6.10
CA ALA A 211 -7.90 3.61 6.95
C ALA A 211 -7.60 2.16 7.33
N VAL A 212 -8.62 1.35 7.62
CA VAL A 212 -8.46 -0.05 8.07
C VAL A 212 -8.76 -1.10 6.98
N GLY A 213 -9.30 -0.70 5.84
CA GLY A 213 -9.70 -1.57 4.73
C GLY A 213 -8.94 -1.28 3.44
N SER A 214 -9.33 -0.24 2.70
CA SER A 214 -8.77 0.04 1.37
C SER A 214 -7.26 0.32 1.39
N ILE A 215 -6.76 1.16 2.30
CA ILE A 215 -5.34 1.49 2.40
C ILE A 215 -4.48 0.24 2.61
N PRO A 216 -4.69 -0.57 3.67
CA PRO A 216 -3.93 -1.80 3.83
C PRO A 216 -4.25 -2.85 2.75
N GLY A 217 -5.41 -2.78 2.09
CA GLY A 217 -5.76 -3.61 0.93
C GLY A 217 -4.81 -3.35 -0.23
N HIS A 218 -4.74 -2.13 -0.74
CA HIS A 218 -3.81 -1.74 -1.83
C HIS A 218 -2.36 -2.09 -1.47
N ALA A 219 -1.94 -1.79 -0.24
CA ALA A 219 -0.60 -2.13 0.23
C ALA A 219 -0.33 -3.64 0.16
N THR A 220 -1.28 -4.47 0.62
CA THR A 220 -1.14 -5.92 0.68
C THR A 220 -1.15 -6.56 -0.71
N TRP A 221 -2.08 -6.18 -1.58
CA TRP A 221 -2.18 -6.73 -2.94
C TRP A 221 -0.91 -6.42 -3.74
N THR A 222 -0.46 -5.16 -3.71
CA THR A 222 0.78 -4.77 -4.39
C THR A 222 2.01 -5.40 -3.74
N ALA A 223 2.02 -5.66 -2.43
CA ALA A 223 3.11 -6.37 -1.76
C ALA A 223 3.24 -7.83 -2.22
N ILE A 224 2.12 -8.53 -2.51
CA ILE A 224 2.13 -9.88 -3.08
C ILE A 224 2.84 -9.86 -4.44
N SER A 225 2.48 -8.92 -5.32
CA SER A 225 3.13 -8.71 -6.61
C SER A 225 4.61 -8.36 -6.44
N GLY A 226 4.91 -7.45 -5.50
CA GLY A 226 6.26 -7.02 -5.18
C GLY A 226 7.18 -8.14 -4.68
N TYR A 227 6.68 -9.04 -3.84
CA TYR A 227 7.43 -10.23 -3.40
C TYR A 227 7.86 -11.11 -4.59
N ALA A 228 6.93 -11.43 -5.47
CA ALA A 228 7.20 -12.29 -6.62
C ALA A 228 8.14 -11.60 -7.63
N ILE A 229 7.95 -10.30 -7.88
CA ILE A 229 8.85 -9.48 -8.69
C ILE A 229 10.25 -9.48 -8.07
N GLY A 230 10.33 -9.31 -6.75
CA GLY A 230 11.58 -9.36 -6.00
C GLY A 230 12.33 -10.66 -6.22
N LYS A 231 11.64 -11.78 -6.03
CA LYS A 231 12.20 -13.11 -6.26
C LYS A 231 12.67 -13.31 -7.70
N TYR A 232 11.89 -12.88 -8.68
CA TYR A 232 12.26 -12.94 -10.09
C TYR A 232 13.51 -12.12 -10.41
N VAL A 233 13.58 -10.88 -9.94
CA VAL A 233 14.70 -9.96 -10.17
C VAL A 233 15.99 -10.52 -9.58
N VAL A 234 15.94 -11.02 -8.35
CA VAL A 234 17.12 -11.62 -7.67
C VAL A 234 17.60 -12.86 -8.40
N ASN A 235 16.70 -13.78 -8.74
CA ASN A 235 17.07 -15.00 -9.48
C ASN A 235 17.69 -14.68 -10.85
N ARG A 236 17.13 -13.71 -11.60
CA ARG A 236 17.67 -13.30 -12.89
C ARG A 236 19.08 -12.73 -12.77
N ARG A 237 19.35 -11.93 -11.73
CA ARG A 237 20.68 -11.38 -11.47
C ARG A 237 21.68 -12.47 -11.10
N SER A 238 21.28 -13.43 -10.26
CA SER A 238 22.12 -14.56 -9.87
C SER A 238 22.49 -15.42 -11.09
N ASN A 239 21.54 -15.75 -11.94
CA ASN A 239 21.79 -16.54 -13.16
C ASN A 239 22.76 -15.81 -14.12
N ASN A 240 22.59 -14.49 -14.32
CA ASN A 240 23.48 -13.71 -15.16
C ASN A 240 24.92 -13.64 -14.61
N LEU A 241 25.08 -13.64 -13.29
CA LEU A 241 26.40 -13.67 -12.66
C LEU A 241 27.07 -15.04 -12.80
N THR A 242 26.29 -16.12 -12.68
CA THR A 242 26.79 -17.49 -12.88
C THR A 242 27.22 -17.73 -14.32
N GLU A 243 26.44 -17.22 -15.28
CA GLU A 243 26.75 -17.35 -16.70
C GLU A 243 28.03 -16.56 -17.07
N LYS A 244 28.21 -15.34 -16.55
CA LYS A 244 29.46 -14.56 -16.71
C LYS A 244 30.66 -15.25 -16.03
N SER A 245 30.46 -15.84 -14.84
CA SER A 245 31.52 -16.56 -14.13
C SER A 245 31.98 -17.79 -14.90
N TYR A 246 31.10 -18.46 -15.63
CA TYR A 246 31.44 -19.63 -16.43
C TYR A 246 32.27 -19.28 -17.67
N THR A 247 32.13 -18.07 -18.22
CA THR A 247 32.92 -17.59 -19.36
C THR A 247 34.29 -17.02 -18.94
N ASP A 248 34.45 -16.57 -17.71
CA ASP A 248 35.71 -15.97 -17.22
C ASP A 248 36.58 -16.92 -16.38
N THR A 249 36.09 -18.13 -16.01
CA THR A 249 36.85 -19.07 -15.18
C THR A 249 37.81 -19.95 -16.00
N LYS A 250 38.79 -19.31 -16.64
CA LYS A 250 40.09 -19.93 -16.92
C LYS A 250 41.22 -19.20 -16.20
N SER A 251 41.04 -18.69 -15.02
CA SER A 251 42.10 -18.40 -14.02
C SER A 251 41.51 -17.59 -12.85
N SER A 252 41.43 -18.18 -11.71
CA SER A 252 41.99 -17.66 -10.47
C SER A 252 41.20 -18.23 -9.27
N SER A 253 41.99 -18.68 -8.32
CA SER A 253 41.71 -19.10 -6.96
C SER A 253 40.49 -18.45 -6.32
N ASP A 254 39.65 -19.30 -5.69
CA ASP A 254 38.58 -18.96 -4.77
C ASP A 254 38.97 -17.85 -3.78
N SER A 255 38.72 -16.61 -4.11
CA SER A 255 38.73 -15.53 -3.12
C SER A 255 37.34 -15.44 -2.48
N GLN A 256 37.15 -16.23 -1.44
CA GLN A 256 35.97 -16.05 -0.57
C GLN A 256 36.16 -14.72 0.20
N TRP A 257 35.25 -13.76 -0.07
CA TRP A 257 35.15 -12.56 0.72
C TRP A 257 34.58 -12.89 2.09
N ILE A 258 35.40 -12.71 3.14
CA ILE A 258 35.01 -12.88 4.55
C ILE A 258 34.81 -11.47 5.11
N LEU A 259 33.60 -11.17 5.55
CA LEU A 259 33.31 -9.95 6.31
C LEU A 259 33.76 -10.14 7.75
N PHE A 260 34.55 -9.21 8.26
CA PHE A 260 34.98 -9.18 9.67
C PHE A 260 34.18 -8.12 10.44
N ASP A 261 33.75 -8.46 11.64
CA ASP A 261 33.20 -7.49 12.58
C ASP A 261 34.28 -6.47 12.96
N ASN A 262 34.01 -5.21 12.71
CA ASN A 262 34.94 -4.11 12.90
C ASN A 262 35.31 -3.86 14.39
N LYS A 263 34.55 -4.43 15.34
CA LYS A 263 34.80 -4.29 16.77
C LYS A 263 35.56 -5.46 17.37
N SER A 264 35.30 -6.67 16.93
CA SER A 264 35.88 -7.89 17.47
C SER A 264 37.00 -8.46 16.61
N GLY A 265 37.15 -8.01 15.36
CA GLY A 265 38.11 -8.58 14.40
C GLY A 265 37.81 -10.03 14.01
N LEU A 266 36.68 -10.57 14.42
CA LEU A 266 36.27 -11.93 14.11
C LEU A 266 35.51 -12.00 12.79
N PRO A 267 35.65 -13.09 12.00
CA PRO A 267 34.87 -13.27 10.77
C PRO A 267 33.41 -13.33 11.15
N ILE A 268 32.59 -12.52 10.47
CA ILE A 268 31.14 -12.58 10.53
C ILE A 268 30.74 -13.86 9.81
N ILE A 269 30.81 -14.99 10.52
CA ILE A 269 30.17 -16.20 10.05
C ILE A 269 28.68 -15.89 10.10
N SER A 270 28.06 -15.78 8.94
CA SER A 270 26.61 -15.67 8.81
C SER A 270 25.98 -16.90 9.46
N SER A 271 25.92 -16.90 10.78
CA SER A 271 25.07 -17.85 11.47
C SER A 271 23.65 -17.53 11.04
N LYS A 272 22.96 -18.49 10.48
CA LYS A 272 21.56 -18.43 10.06
C LYS A 272 20.55 -18.10 11.20
N THR A 273 21.03 -17.65 12.33
CA THR A 273 20.20 -17.08 13.39
C THR A 273 19.96 -15.60 13.09
N ARG A 274 19.23 -15.33 12.00
CA ARG A 274 18.54 -14.04 11.86
C ARG A 274 17.70 -13.85 13.12
N LYS A 275 18.04 -12.88 13.96
CA LYS A 275 17.10 -12.42 14.98
C LYS A 275 15.85 -11.99 14.22
N LEU A 276 14.77 -12.73 14.40
CA LEU A 276 13.47 -12.36 13.87
C LEU A 276 13.17 -10.94 14.35
N PRO A 277 12.70 -10.04 13.49
CA PRO A 277 12.21 -8.76 13.94
C PRO A 277 11.18 -9.02 15.04
N ASN A 278 11.19 -8.22 16.10
CA ASN A 278 10.18 -8.30 17.17
C ASN A 278 8.83 -7.96 16.58
N LEU A 279 8.17 -8.97 16.02
CA LEU A 279 6.84 -8.81 15.46
C LEU A 279 5.86 -8.48 16.59
N PRO A 280 5.01 -7.46 16.42
CA PRO A 280 3.98 -7.16 17.40
C PRO A 280 3.06 -8.37 17.60
N SER A 281 2.46 -8.48 18.77
CA SER A 281 1.64 -9.65 19.16
C SER A 281 0.55 -10.01 18.15
N TRP A 282 -0.03 -9.02 17.48
CA TRP A 282 -1.05 -9.22 16.47
C TRP A 282 -0.53 -9.88 15.17
N LEU A 283 0.76 -9.74 14.85
CA LEU A 283 1.42 -10.42 13.73
C LEU A 283 2.02 -11.77 14.16
N SER A 284 2.56 -11.88 15.37
CA SER A 284 3.18 -13.12 15.85
C SER A 284 2.18 -14.27 15.94
N ALA A 285 0.92 -13.99 16.26
CA ALA A 285 -0.15 -15.01 16.28
C ALA A 285 -0.43 -15.63 14.89
N GLY A 286 -0.01 -14.98 13.79
CA GLY A 286 -0.15 -15.50 12.41
C GLY A 286 0.95 -16.46 11.98
N GLN A 287 2.05 -16.57 12.73
CA GLN A 287 3.23 -17.38 12.34
C GLN A 287 2.94 -18.88 12.19
N GLN A 288 1.98 -19.41 12.94
CA GLN A 288 1.64 -20.84 12.89
C GLN A 288 0.91 -21.27 11.60
N LYS A 289 0.30 -20.33 10.88
CA LYS A 289 -0.48 -20.59 9.66
C LYS A 289 -0.13 -19.57 8.56
N MET A 290 1.15 -19.51 8.18
CA MET A 290 1.61 -18.61 7.12
C MET A 290 1.03 -19.02 5.76
N VAL A 291 0.61 -18.03 4.97
CA VAL A 291 0.19 -18.23 3.57
C VAL A 291 1.38 -17.98 2.68
N ARG A 292 1.74 -18.97 1.87
CA ARG A 292 2.84 -18.87 0.91
C ARG A 292 2.50 -17.92 -0.23
N ILE A 293 3.41 -16.99 -0.52
CA ILE A 293 3.32 -16.12 -1.68
C ILE A 293 4.01 -16.85 -2.86
N THR A 294 3.36 -16.83 -4.03
CA THR A 294 3.96 -17.38 -5.25
C THR A 294 5.23 -16.62 -5.63
N GLY A 295 6.20 -17.32 -6.22
CA GLY A 295 7.40 -16.67 -6.79
C GLY A 295 7.25 -16.26 -8.26
N ASN A 296 6.10 -16.54 -8.89
CA ASN A 296 5.83 -16.14 -10.27
C ASN A 296 5.15 -14.77 -10.31
N PRO A 297 5.75 -13.74 -10.93
CA PRO A 297 5.19 -12.39 -10.97
C PRO A 297 3.82 -12.32 -11.63
N VAL A 298 3.59 -13.04 -12.72
CA VAL A 298 2.31 -13.03 -13.45
C VAL A 298 1.19 -13.58 -12.57
N ILE A 299 1.44 -14.70 -11.90
CA ILE A 299 0.45 -15.30 -10.98
C ILE A 299 0.21 -14.38 -9.79
N ALA A 300 1.25 -13.74 -9.26
CA ALA A 300 1.11 -12.82 -8.13
C ALA A 300 0.27 -11.59 -8.47
N VAL A 301 0.48 -11.00 -9.66
CA VAL A 301 -0.35 -9.87 -10.15
C VAL A 301 -1.78 -10.34 -10.40
N ALA A 302 -1.99 -11.52 -10.96
CA ALA A 302 -3.34 -12.07 -11.15
C ALA A 302 -4.06 -12.28 -9.80
N ILE A 303 -3.37 -12.77 -8.78
CA ILE A 303 -3.92 -12.89 -7.41
C ILE A 303 -4.29 -11.51 -6.85
N ALA A 304 -3.43 -10.49 -7.02
CA ALA A 304 -3.70 -9.13 -6.59
C ALA A 304 -4.96 -8.57 -7.30
N ILE A 305 -5.08 -8.75 -8.61
CA ILE A 305 -6.26 -8.37 -9.39
C ILE A 305 -7.52 -9.05 -8.86
N ILE A 306 -7.46 -10.36 -8.59
CA ILE A 306 -8.61 -11.13 -8.08
C ILE A 306 -9.05 -10.61 -6.70
N PHE A 307 -8.13 -10.39 -5.77
CA PHE A 307 -8.48 -9.84 -4.46
C PHE A 307 -9.08 -8.45 -4.56
N HIS A 308 -8.52 -7.60 -5.42
CA HIS A 308 -9.05 -6.26 -5.67
C HIS A 308 -10.44 -6.32 -6.33
N ALA A 309 -10.64 -7.19 -7.31
CA ALA A 309 -11.91 -7.42 -7.96
C ALA A 309 -12.98 -7.91 -6.97
N ILE A 310 -12.63 -8.82 -6.08
CA ILE A 310 -13.53 -9.28 -5.02
C ILE A 310 -13.90 -8.10 -4.09
N TRP A 311 -12.93 -7.27 -3.72
CA TRP A 311 -13.18 -6.11 -2.87
C TRP A 311 -14.19 -5.13 -3.50
N ASN A 312 -13.92 -4.63 -4.70
CA ASN A 312 -14.79 -3.68 -5.39
C ASN A 312 -16.11 -4.30 -5.83
N GLY A 313 -16.01 -5.49 -6.43
CA GLY A 313 -17.15 -6.15 -7.03
C GLY A 313 -18.16 -6.70 -6.04
N SER A 314 -17.72 -7.16 -4.85
CA SER A 314 -18.65 -7.63 -3.82
C SER A 314 -19.57 -6.52 -3.33
N LEU A 315 -19.02 -5.31 -3.13
CA LEU A 315 -19.80 -4.15 -2.69
C LEU A 315 -20.83 -3.74 -3.76
N TRP A 316 -20.41 -3.68 -5.02
CA TRP A 316 -21.30 -3.40 -6.12
C TRP A 316 -22.39 -4.48 -6.27
N SER A 317 -22.04 -5.76 -6.21
CA SER A 317 -23.01 -6.86 -6.34
C SER A 317 -24.08 -6.80 -5.25
N ILE A 318 -23.69 -6.51 -4.01
CA ILE A 318 -24.64 -6.32 -2.92
C ILE A 318 -25.57 -5.12 -3.17
N SER A 319 -25.01 -4.00 -3.63
CA SER A 319 -25.82 -2.82 -3.96
C SER A 319 -26.85 -3.12 -5.05
N VAL A 320 -26.47 -3.87 -6.10
CA VAL A 320 -27.39 -4.31 -7.15
C VAL A 320 -28.47 -5.25 -6.62
N LEU A 321 -28.09 -6.23 -5.80
CA LEU A 321 -29.04 -7.19 -5.22
C LEU A 321 -30.05 -6.52 -4.27
N MET A 322 -29.64 -5.48 -3.58
CA MET A 322 -30.45 -4.77 -2.59
C MET A 322 -31.13 -3.51 -3.12
N LYS A 323 -31.00 -3.19 -4.42
CA LYS A 323 -31.49 -1.92 -5.02
C LYS A 323 -32.97 -1.61 -4.72
N ASP A 324 -33.82 -2.64 -4.66
CA ASP A 324 -35.27 -2.52 -4.43
C ASP A 324 -35.64 -2.64 -2.93
N SER A 325 -34.66 -2.80 -2.06
CA SER A 325 -34.88 -2.89 -0.61
C SER A 325 -34.94 -1.51 0.05
N SER A 326 -35.43 -1.43 1.29
CA SER A 326 -35.41 -0.17 2.04
C SER A 326 -33.96 0.32 2.26
N ILE A 327 -33.78 1.63 2.35
CA ILE A 327 -32.48 2.25 2.56
C ILE A 327 -31.74 1.72 3.80
N ILE A 328 -32.47 1.36 4.83
CA ILE A 328 -31.92 0.77 6.07
C ILE A 328 -31.33 -0.60 5.76
N VAL A 329 -32.04 -1.45 5.02
CA VAL A 329 -31.58 -2.79 4.65
C VAL A 329 -30.34 -2.68 3.74
N GLN A 330 -30.36 -1.79 2.75
CA GLN A 330 -29.18 -1.52 1.89
C GLN A 330 -27.97 -1.11 2.73
N LEU A 331 -28.14 -0.15 3.64
CA LEU A 331 -27.05 0.33 4.50
C LEU A 331 -26.50 -0.78 5.38
N LEU A 332 -27.34 -1.53 6.08
CA LEU A 332 -26.93 -2.62 6.97
C LEU A 332 -26.20 -3.73 6.21
N THR A 333 -26.68 -4.11 5.04
CA THR A 333 -26.09 -5.17 4.22
C THR A 333 -24.73 -4.73 3.66
N ASN A 334 -24.63 -3.50 3.14
CA ASN A 334 -23.35 -2.95 2.68
C ASN A 334 -22.34 -2.84 3.82
N MET A 335 -22.74 -2.35 5.00
CA MET A 335 -21.85 -2.29 6.17
C MET A 335 -21.37 -3.67 6.58
N THR A 336 -22.27 -4.66 6.61
CA THR A 336 -21.91 -6.05 6.96
C THR A 336 -20.89 -6.61 5.96
N MET A 337 -21.09 -6.38 4.64
CA MET A 337 -20.14 -6.83 3.62
C MET A 337 -18.78 -6.16 3.79
N ILE A 338 -18.74 -4.84 4.01
CA ILE A 338 -17.48 -4.11 4.22
C ILE A 338 -16.73 -4.67 5.43
N PHE A 339 -17.40 -4.87 6.56
CA PHE A 339 -16.75 -5.44 7.75
C PHE A 339 -16.24 -6.85 7.50
N LEU A 340 -16.98 -7.69 6.76
CA LEU A 340 -16.54 -9.03 6.39
C LEU A 340 -15.28 -8.97 5.51
N LEU A 341 -15.25 -8.11 4.51
CA LEU A 341 -14.09 -7.93 3.64
C LEU A 341 -12.86 -7.42 4.41
N ILE A 342 -13.05 -6.47 5.33
CA ILE A 342 -11.98 -5.99 6.22
C ILE A 342 -11.47 -7.13 7.10
N LEU A 343 -12.34 -7.93 7.70
CA LEU A 343 -11.94 -9.06 8.52
C LEU A 343 -11.11 -10.09 7.74
N ILE A 344 -11.55 -10.43 6.52
CA ILE A 344 -10.83 -11.34 5.62
C ILE A 344 -9.45 -10.76 5.28
N LEU A 345 -9.39 -9.46 4.90
CA LEU A 345 -8.15 -8.78 4.60
C LEU A 345 -7.16 -8.84 5.77
N TRP A 346 -7.62 -8.57 6.99
CA TRP A 346 -6.78 -8.62 8.19
C TRP A 346 -6.28 -10.04 8.52
N ILE A 347 -7.11 -11.07 8.28
CA ILE A 347 -6.70 -12.46 8.42
C ILE A 347 -5.60 -12.80 7.40
N ILE A 348 -5.75 -12.36 6.14
CA ILE A 348 -4.76 -12.56 5.09
C ILE A 348 -3.46 -11.84 5.43
N LEU A 349 -3.53 -10.55 5.78
CA LEU A 349 -2.38 -9.70 6.11
C LEU A 349 -1.56 -10.28 7.26
N ARG A 350 -2.22 -10.75 8.33
CA ARG A 350 -1.56 -11.42 9.48
C ARG A 350 -0.82 -12.70 9.10
N ARG A 351 -1.15 -13.34 8.00
CA ARG A 351 -0.52 -14.59 7.52
C ARG A 351 0.51 -14.36 6.43
N LEU A 352 0.33 -13.33 5.61
CA LEU A 352 1.26 -12.97 4.52
C LEU A 352 2.51 -12.28 5.03
N ILE A 353 2.38 -11.31 5.93
CA ILE A 353 3.51 -10.54 6.43
C ILE A 353 4.55 -11.45 7.08
N PRO A 354 4.21 -12.35 8.04
CA PRO A 354 5.20 -13.26 8.60
C PRO A 354 5.87 -14.15 7.55
N PHE A 355 5.11 -14.64 6.56
CA PHE A 355 5.71 -15.41 5.46
C PHE A 355 6.77 -14.59 4.72
N ALA A 356 6.43 -13.39 4.26
CA ALA A 356 7.34 -12.54 3.51
C ALA A 356 8.59 -12.11 4.31
N LEU A 357 8.45 -11.99 5.64
CA LEU A 357 9.55 -11.57 6.52
C LEU A 357 10.47 -12.71 6.95
N LEU A 358 9.97 -13.95 6.99
CA LEU A 358 10.67 -15.11 7.54
C LEU A 358 11.25 -16.05 6.46
N THR A 359 10.70 -15.98 5.24
CA THR A 359 11.13 -16.84 4.12
C THR A 359 11.93 -16.03 3.12
N ASP A 360 13.22 -16.16 3.13
CA ASP A 360 14.15 -15.85 2.03
C ASP A 360 14.90 -17.09 1.60
#